data_68d158750a64e8dad4c79cb5c1e3e5ef
#
_entry.id   68d158750a64e8dad4c79cb5c1e3e5ef
#
_cell.length_a   1.000
_cell.length_b   1.000
_cell.length_c   1.000
_cell.angle_alpha   90.00
_cell.angle_beta   90.00
_cell.angle_gamma   90.00
#
_symmetry.space_group_name_H-M   'P 1'
#
loop_
_entity.id
_entity.type
_entity.pdbx_description
1 polymer ?
#
loop_
_entity_poly.entity_id
_entity_poly.type
_entity_poly.pdbx_seq_one_letter_code
_entity_poly.pdbx_strand_id
1 'polypeptide(L)'
;MIIIRTIALILAIIAIVFTVRSRTTAAPRESAQAVTSSTQASSSVAENTLTGSETAAGWRLLFDGKTFNGWRGLGYDTVPTAHWKIENGTIRKLADGQVPRLPDGQPAAGGDLMTKDTFRDFELTWEWKISPAGNSGVKYNVSEEISMANAPNHAALGFEYQMLDDSLHEDNKVPSHRAGALYDLIAPNASKRLKPVGEWNSSRIVFRGNHGEHWLNGTKVVEFELGTPHMDSLLAASKYKSIPNFATRRAGHIVLQDHVDEVFFRNIKVRAL
;
A
#
# COMPACT_ATOMS: atom_id res chain seq x y z
N MET A 1 21.49 -45.18 37.16
CA MET A 1 21.49 -46.60 36.72
C MET A 1 20.51 -46.65 35.55
N ILE A 2 20.98 -46.36 34.35
CA ILE A 2 21.25 -47.27 33.26
C ILE A 2 19.95 -47.94 32.83
N ILE A 3 19.46 -47.79 31.59
CA ILE A 3 19.89 -48.50 30.38
C ILE A 3 19.40 -47.79 29.09
N ILE A 4 20.36 -47.57 28.17
CA ILE A 4 20.22 -47.22 26.75
C ILE A 4 19.72 -48.46 26.00
N ARG A 5 18.77 -48.29 25.06
CA ARG A 5 18.55 -49.28 24.01
C ARG A 5 18.49 -48.58 22.65
N THR A 6 19.56 -48.80 21.90
CA THR A 6 19.74 -48.56 20.47
C THR A 6 18.95 -49.62 19.68
N ILE A 7 18.19 -49.19 18.67
CA ILE A 7 17.64 -50.11 17.66
C ILE A 7 18.10 -49.57 16.30
N ALA A 8 18.96 -50.37 15.66
CA ALA A 8 19.37 -50.19 14.28
C ALA A 8 18.32 -50.82 13.34
N LEU A 9 17.94 -50.07 12.29
CA LEU A 9 17.07 -50.59 11.23
C LEU A 9 17.87 -50.73 9.94
N ILE A 10 17.90 -51.96 9.43
CA ILE A 10 18.63 -52.40 8.24
C ILE A 10 17.79 -52.04 7.00
N LEU A 11 18.45 -51.38 6.01
CA LEU A 11 17.91 -51.12 4.67
C LEU A 11 18.18 -52.35 3.79
N ALA A 12 17.09 -52.93 3.23
CA ALA A 12 17.17 -53.90 2.15
C ALA A 12 16.89 -53.21 0.80
N ILE A 13 17.85 -53.16 -0.09
CA ILE A 13 17.74 -52.70 -1.46
C ILE A 13 17.41 -53.89 -2.34
N ILE A 14 16.23 -53.89 -3.00
CA ILE A 14 15.87 -54.85 -4.05
C ILE A 14 16.00 -54.11 -5.40
N ALA A 15 17.00 -54.53 -6.20
CA ALA A 15 17.17 -54.08 -7.57
C ALA A 15 16.38 -55.04 -8.50
N ILE A 16 15.38 -54.52 -9.20
CA ILE A 16 14.68 -55.26 -10.26
C ILE A 16 15.23 -54.78 -11.61
N VAL A 17 15.91 -55.67 -12.31
CA VAL A 17 16.40 -55.46 -13.67
C VAL A 17 15.32 -55.86 -14.66
N PHE A 18 14.77 -54.92 -15.40
CA PHE A 18 13.89 -55.20 -16.55
C PHE A 18 14.68 -55.05 -17.86
N THR A 19 14.85 -56.15 -18.56
CA THR A 19 15.37 -56.18 -19.92
C THR A 19 14.26 -55.91 -20.92
N VAL A 20 14.27 -54.79 -21.63
CA VAL A 20 13.32 -54.47 -22.71
C VAL A 20 14.01 -54.72 -24.06
N ARG A 21 13.44 -55.66 -24.81
CA ARG A 21 13.82 -55.98 -26.23
C ARG A 21 13.26 -54.87 -27.14
N SER A 22 14.15 -54.21 -27.88
CA SER A 22 13.81 -53.29 -28.95
C SER A 22 13.16 -53.99 -30.13
N ARG A 23 11.95 -53.63 -30.51
CA ARG A 23 11.40 -53.86 -31.84
C ARG A 23 11.31 -52.56 -32.59
N THR A 24 12.10 -52.46 -33.67
CA THR A 24 12.09 -51.36 -34.63
C THR A 24 10.88 -51.52 -35.55
N THR A 25 9.93 -50.63 -35.51
CA THR A 25 8.94 -50.43 -36.57
C THR A 25 9.01 -48.99 -37.02
N ALA A 26 9.29 -48.78 -38.29
CA ALA A 26 9.31 -47.49 -38.95
C ALA A 26 7.89 -46.92 -39.01
N ALA A 27 7.70 -45.67 -38.57
CA ALA A 27 6.49 -44.91 -38.72
C ALA A 27 6.69 -43.72 -39.70
N PRO A 28 5.63 -43.25 -40.37
CA PRO A 28 5.75 -42.29 -41.47
C PRO A 28 6.05 -40.87 -40.96
N ARG A 29 6.79 -40.14 -41.81
CA ARG A 29 7.07 -38.70 -41.60
C ARG A 29 5.81 -37.88 -41.67
N GLU A 30 5.35 -37.38 -40.55
CA GLU A 30 4.37 -36.33 -40.44
C GLU A 30 5.08 -34.98 -40.35
N SER A 31 4.71 -34.09 -41.26
CA SER A 31 5.27 -32.74 -41.40
C SER A 31 5.05 -31.93 -40.14
N ALA A 32 6.09 -31.58 -39.40
CA ALA A 32 6.07 -30.69 -38.28
C ALA A 32 5.73 -29.27 -38.78
N GLN A 33 4.48 -28.83 -38.60
CA GLN A 33 4.13 -27.42 -38.62
C GLN A 33 4.77 -26.76 -37.41
N ALA A 34 5.68 -25.83 -37.64
CA ALA A 34 6.24 -24.97 -36.63
C ALA A 34 5.13 -24.09 -36.02
N VAL A 35 4.70 -24.45 -34.83
CA VAL A 35 3.87 -23.57 -33.99
C VAL A 35 4.80 -22.46 -33.52
N THR A 36 4.77 -21.32 -34.20
CA THR A 36 5.34 -20.08 -33.71
C THR A 36 4.57 -19.65 -32.46
N SER A 37 5.07 -20.01 -31.29
CA SER A 37 4.67 -19.39 -30.00
C SER A 37 5.02 -17.90 -30.09
N SER A 38 4.04 -17.09 -30.45
CA SER A 38 4.14 -15.66 -30.20
C SER A 38 4.09 -15.43 -28.70
N THR A 39 5.26 -15.37 -28.07
CA THR A 39 5.41 -14.82 -26.72
C THR A 39 5.01 -13.35 -26.81
N GLN A 40 3.75 -13.05 -26.54
CA GLN A 40 3.31 -11.71 -26.33
C GLN A 40 4.05 -11.19 -25.09
N ALA A 41 5.16 -10.49 -25.32
CA ALA A 41 5.83 -9.73 -24.27
C ALA A 41 4.77 -8.74 -23.70
N SER A 42 4.27 -9.02 -22.52
CA SER A 42 3.53 -8.07 -21.73
C SER A 42 4.44 -6.86 -21.56
N SER A 43 4.23 -5.81 -22.36
CA SER A 43 4.94 -4.55 -22.20
C SER A 43 4.56 -4.01 -20.82
N SER A 44 5.45 -4.17 -19.83
CA SER A 44 5.28 -3.54 -18.53
C SER A 44 5.20 -2.04 -18.78
N VAL A 45 4.08 -1.43 -18.39
CA VAL A 45 3.94 0.04 -18.42
C VAL A 45 5.07 0.60 -17.57
N ALA A 46 5.79 1.60 -18.11
CA ALA A 46 6.85 2.25 -17.35
C ALA A 46 6.31 2.86 -16.06
N GLU A 47 7.07 2.77 -14.98
CA GLU A 47 6.67 3.31 -13.67
C GLU A 47 6.50 4.83 -13.75
N ASN A 48 5.55 5.36 -12.99
CA ASN A 48 5.23 6.79 -12.90
C ASN A 48 4.90 7.42 -14.27
N THR A 49 4.21 6.66 -15.13
CA THR A 49 3.72 7.14 -16.43
C THR A 49 2.23 6.87 -16.57
N LEU A 50 1.59 7.59 -17.46
CA LEU A 50 0.20 7.32 -17.87
C LEU A 50 0.20 6.58 -19.20
N THR A 51 -0.66 5.60 -19.32
CA THR A 51 -1.02 5.03 -20.61
C THR A 51 -1.91 5.99 -21.39
N GLY A 52 -2.01 5.81 -22.71
CA GLY A 52 -2.94 6.60 -23.52
C GLY A 52 -4.40 6.48 -23.06
N SER A 53 -4.81 5.28 -22.61
CA SER A 53 -6.16 5.05 -22.06
C SER A 53 -6.37 5.75 -20.72
N GLU A 54 -5.38 5.79 -19.85
CA GLU A 54 -5.45 6.53 -18.57
C GLU A 54 -5.57 8.03 -18.83
N THR A 55 -4.75 8.57 -19.76
CA THR A 55 -4.83 9.98 -20.15
C THR A 55 -6.21 10.33 -20.72
N ALA A 56 -6.74 9.50 -21.60
CA ALA A 56 -8.09 9.67 -22.17
C ALA A 56 -9.20 9.57 -21.10
N ALA A 57 -8.99 8.79 -20.04
CA ALA A 57 -9.91 8.65 -18.90
C ALA A 57 -9.73 9.75 -17.82
N GLY A 58 -8.92 10.78 -18.08
CA GLY A 58 -8.74 11.93 -17.18
C GLY A 58 -7.80 11.69 -16.00
N TRP A 59 -7.01 10.59 -16.01
CA TRP A 59 -5.99 10.38 -15.01
C TRP A 59 -4.85 11.39 -15.14
N ARG A 60 -4.30 11.81 -14.02
CA ARG A 60 -3.07 12.59 -13.94
C ARG A 60 -2.13 11.99 -12.89
N LEU A 61 -0.83 12.15 -13.11
CA LEU A 61 0.19 11.76 -12.12
C LEU A 61 0.21 12.77 -10.97
N LEU A 62 0.28 12.26 -9.74
CA LEU A 62 0.67 13.02 -8.56
C LEU A 62 2.16 12.89 -8.27
N PHE A 63 2.84 11.93 -8.90
CA PHE A 63 4.28 11.74 -8.78
C PHE A 63 4.88 11.31 -10.12
N ASP A 64 5.89 12.02 -10.57
CA ASP A 64 6.56 11.84 -11.86
C ASP A 64 7.79 10.90 -11.80
N GLY A 65 8.08 10.33 -10.62
CA GLY A 65 9.26 9.51 -10.38
C GLY A 65 10.56 10.30 -10.13
N LYS A 66 10.54 11.63 -10.18
CA LYS A 66 11.76 12.46 -10.17
C LYS A 66 11.68 13.67 -9.25
N THR A 67 10.49 14.25 -9.05
CA THR A 67 10.33 15.50 -8.32
C THR A 67 9.19 15.43 -7.31
N PHE A 68 9.25 16.30 -6.29
CA PHE A 68 8.13 16.53 -5.38
C PHE A 68 7.17 17.63 -5.88
N ASN A 69 7.13 17.89 -7.19
CA ASN A 69 6.18 18.86 -7.75
C ASN A 69 4.75 18.50 -7.36
N GLY A 70 4.01 19.49 -6.85
CA GLY A 70 2.64 19.26 -6.35
C GLY A 70 2.56 18.77 -4.89
N TRP A 71 3.70 18.60 -4.20
CA TRP A 71 3.77 18.18 -2.80
C TRP A 71 4.44 19.24 -1.92
N ARG A 72 4.10 19.23 -0.64
CA ARG A 72 4.73 19.97 0.47
C ARG A 72 4.49 19.25 1.80
N GLY A 73 5.16 19.63 2.84
CA GLY A 73 4.85 19.14 4.18
C GLY A 73 3.55 19.75 4.72
N LEU A 74 2.84 19.00 5.58
CA LEU A 74 1.71 19.52 6.34
C LEU A 74 2.21 20.65 7.28
N GLY A 75 1.64 21.83 7.14
CA GLY A 75 2.06 23.01 7.90
C GLY A 75 3.38 23.66 7.41
N TYR A 76 3.91 23.21 6.26
CA TYR A 76 5.14 23.78 5.67
C TYR A 76 4.89 24.20 4.22
N ASP A 77 5.65 25.18 3.75
CA ASP A 77 5.66 25.59 2.34
C ASP A 77 6.52 24.66 1.46
N THR A 78 7.42 23.90 2.07
CA THR A 78 8.37 23.01 1.40
C THR A 78 8.21 21.57 1.86
N VAL A 79 8.83 20.65 1.13
CA VAL A 79 8.88 19.24 1.50
C VAL A 79 9.88 19.02 2.63
N PRO A 80 9.56 18.28 3.71
CA PRO A 80 10.51 17.96 4.78
C PRO A 80 11.50 16.87 4.30
N THR A 81 12.49 17.30 3.50
CA THR A 81 13.43 16.39 2.83
C THR A 81 14.39 15.66 3.77
N ALA A 82 14.37 15.96 5.07
CA ALA A 82 15.04 15.15 6.09
C ALA A 82 14.36 13.78 6.25
N HIS A 83 13.05 13.71 6.09
CA HIS A 83 12.23 12.48 6.24
C HIS A 83 11.85 11.84 4.92
N TRP A 84 11.71 12.65 3.85
CA TRP A 84 11.23 12.19 2.55
C TRP A 84 12.32 12.31 1.49
N LYS A 85 12.52 11.25 0.72
CA LYS A 85 13.49 11.19 -0.38
C LYS A 85 12.81 10.71 -1.67
N ILE A 86 13.41 11.05 -2.79
CA ILE A 86 13.12 10.40 -4.07
C ILE A 86 14.31 9.51 -4.40
N GLU A 87 14.06 8.21 -4.49
CA GLU A 87 15.09 7.22 -4.79
C GLU A 87 14.52 6.17 -5.76
N ASN A 88 15.25 5.87 -6.82
CA ASN A 88 14.88 4.84 -7.80
C ASN A 88 13.42 4.94 -8.30
N GLY A 89 12.96 6.16 -8.61
CA GLY A 89 11.60 6.40 -9.08
C GLY A 89 10.51 6.25 -8.00
N THR A 90 10.88 6.25 -6.72
CA THR A 90 9.93 6.15 -5.61
C THR A 90 10.01 7.34 -4.66
N ILE A 91 8.90 7.73 -4.04
CA ILE A 91 8.89 8.53 -2.82
C ILE A 91 9.17 7.56 -1.67
N ARG A 92 10.22 7.81 -0.92
CA ARG A 92 10.61 7.03 0.26
C ARG A 92 10.48 7.88 1.52
N LYS A 93 9.71 7.39 2.51
CA LYS A 93 9.79 7.85 3.89
C LYS A 93 10.93 7.08 4.56
N LEU A 94 11.88 7.79 5.16
CA LEU A 94 12.96 7.18 5.91
C LEU A 94 12.46 6.64 7.24
N ALA A 95 12.98 5.49 7.69
CA ALA A 95 12.79 5.09 9.08
C ALA A 95 13.40 6.15 10.02
N ASP A 96 12.83 6.36 11.20
CA ASP A 96 13.29 7.40 12.14
C ASP A 96 14.76 7.24 12.54
N GLY A 97 15.27 6.01 12.58
CA GLY A 97 16.69 5.75 12.79
C GLY A 97 17.63 6.23 11.68
N GLN A 98 17.09 6.56 10.50
CA GLN A 98 17.80 7.06 9.32
C GLN A 98 17.65 8.58 9.15
N VAL A 99 16.76 9.22 9.91
CA VAL A 99 16.53 10.66 9.86
C VAL A 99 17.76 11.38 10.41
N PRO A 100 18.30 12.39 9.70
CA PRO A 100 19.42 13.19 10.18
C PRO A 100 19.12 13.83 11.55
N ARG A 101 20.12 13.88 12.42
CA ARG A 101 19.99 14.53 13.71
C ARG A 101 20.62 15.93 13.69
N LEU A 102 19.99 16.84 14.41
CA LEU A 102 20.51 18.17 14.67
C LEU A 102 21.68 18.13 15.65
N PRO A 103 22.48 19.22 15.78
CA PRO A 103 23.60 19.28 16.74
C PRO A 103 23.23 19.01 18.19
N ASP A 104 21.97 19.25 18.59
CA ASP A 104 21.43 18.96 19.91
C ASP A 104 20.97 17.50 20.10
N GLY A 105 21.15 16.67 19.06
CA GLY A 105 20.76 15.25 19.05
C GLY A 105 19.30 14.98 18.68
N GLN A 106 18.46 16.01 18.51
CA GLN A 106 17.06 15.81 18.09
C GLN A 106 16.99 15.43 16.59
N PRO A 107 15.99 14.65 16.17
CA PRO A 107 15.78 14.43 14.74
C PRO A 107 15.47 15.75 14.03
N ALA A 108 15.91 15.89 12.80
CA ALA A 108 15.52 17.02 11.95
C ALA A 108 13.98 17.05 11.80
N ALA A 109 13.44 18.24 11.57
CA ALA A 109 11.99 18.42 11.41
C ALA A 109 11.44 17.56 10.26
N GLY A 110 10.32 16.87 10.54
CA GLY A 110 9.59 15.99 9.63
C GLY A 110 8.13 16.37 9.52
N GLY A 111 7.34 15.41 9.16
CA GLY A 111 5.89 15.51 9.09
C GLY A 111 5.31 14.92 7.81
N ASP A 112 4.00 14.82 7.80
CA ASP A 112 3.23 14.26 6.70
C ASP A 112 3.49 14.98 5.38
N LEU A 113 3.59 14.24 4.27
CA LEU A 113 3.75 14.78 2.93
C LEU A 113 2.37 14.96 2.28
N MET A 114 2.01 16.19 1.95
CA MET A 114 0.68 16.59 1.54
C MET A 114 0.66 17.15 0.11
N THR A 115 -0.40 16.85 -0.66
CA THR A 115 -0.63 17.50 -1.96
C THR A 115 -0.91 18.99 -1.79
N LYS A 116 -0.43 19.82 -2.74
CA LYS A 116 -0.82 21.25 -2.80
C LYS A 116 -2.27 21.41 -3.20
N ASP A 117 -2.75 20.56 -4.11
CA ASP A 117 -4.13 20.54 -4.58
C ASP A 117 -5.05 19.84 -3.57
N THR A 118 -6.33 20.18 -3.62
CA THR A 118 -7.42 19.48 -2.95
C THR A 118 -8.28 18.71 -3.95
N PHE A 119 -8.91 17.65 -3.48
CA PHE A 119 -9.75 16.75 -4.26
C PHE A 119 -11.10 16.57 -3.58
N ARG A 120 -12.16 16.50 -4.38
CA ARG A 120 -13.53 16.29 -3.87
C ARG A 120 -14.01 14.88 -4.23
N ASP A 121 -14.51 14.70 -5.43
CA ASP A 121 -14.94 13.40 -5.96
C ASP A 121 -13.80 12.87 -6.81
N PHE A 122 -13.17 11.78 -6.39
CA PHE A 122 -11.94 11.32 -7.01
C PHE A 122 -11.77 9.81 -6.94
N GLU A 123 -10.95 9.31 -7.84
CA GLU A 123 -10.32 8.01 -7.76
C GLU A 123 -8.81 8.20 -7.67
N LEU A 124 -8.19 7.60 -6.65
CA LEU A 124 -6.76 7.63 -6.38
C LEU A 124 -6.21 6.22 -6.46
N THR A 125 -5.10 6.04 -7.16
CA THR A 125 -4.35 4.78 -7.16
C THR A 125 -2.89 5.02 -6.81
N TRP A 126 -2.27 4.07 -6.16
CA TRP A 126 -0.83 4.07 -5.88
C TRP A 126 -0.33 2.65 -5.66
N GLU A 127 0.98 2.49 -5.77
CA GLU A 127 1.68 1.30 -5.31
C GLU A 127 2.54 1.64 -4.11
N TRP A 128 2.64 0.69 -3.18
CA TRP A 128 3.40 0.87 -1.95
C TRP A 128 4.09 -0.43 -1.54
N LYS A 129 5.20 -0.25 -0.83
CA LYS A 129 6.00 -1.31 -0.24
C LYS A 129 6.44 -0.85 1.15
N ILE A 130 6.36 -1.73 2.15
CA ILE A 130 6.63 -1.41 3.55
C ILE A 130 7.73 -2.29 4.11
N SER A 131 8.45 -1.78 5.12
CA SER A 131 9.46 -2.53 5.86
C SER A 131 8.84 -3.55 6.83
N PRO A 132 9.62 -4.52 7.37
CA PRO A 132 9.14 -5.39 8.44
C PRO A 132 8.65 -4.60 9.65
N ALA A 133 7.52 -5.01 10.21
CA ALA A 133 6.79 -4.31 11.28
C ALA A 133 6.44 -2.85 10.94
N GLY A 134 6.37 -2.49 9.65
CA GLY A 134 6.15 -1.12 9.22
C GLY A 134 4.68 -0.68 9.33
N ASN A 135 4.51 0.65 9.51
CA ASN A 135 3.24 1.34 9.60
C ASN A 135 3.32 2.66 8.82
N SER A 136 2.30 2.93 8.04
CA SER A 136 2.06 4.19 7.33
C SER A 136 0.61 4.24 6.86
N GLY A 137 0.24 5.26 6.09
CA GLY A 137 -1.11 5.39 5.55
C GLY A 137 -1.19 6.43 4.42
N VAL A 138 -2.27 6.35 3.67
CA VAL A 138 -2.68 7.41 2.75
C VAL A 138 -3.95 8.04 3.29
N LYS A 139 -3.87 9.33 3.68
CA LYS A 139 -5.02 10.06 4.21
C LYS A 139 -5.66 10.91 3.11
N TYR A 140 -6.95 11.11 3.18
CA TYR A 140 -7.71 11.88 2.21
C TYR A 140 -8.82 12.70 2.88
N ASN A 141 -9.37 13.67 2.16
CA ASN A 141 -10.23 14.70 2.71
C ASN A 141 -9.58 15.44 3.90
N VAL A 142 -8.25 15.54 3.87
CA VAL A 142 -7.49 16.19 4.93
C VAL A 142 -7.71 17.70 4.90
N SER A 143 -8.00 18.28 6.06
CA SER A 143 -7.97 19.72 6.29
C SER A 143 -6.69 20.11 7.00
N GLU A 144 -5.87 20.92 6.34
CA GLU A 144 -4.66 21.45 6.97
C GLU A 144 -4.98 22.31 8.19
N GLU A 145 -5.99 23.18 8.08
CA GLU A 145 -6.45 24.04 9.18
C GLU A 145 -6.79 23.24 10.44
N ILE A 146 -7.63 22.20 10.31
CA ILE A 146 -8.01 21.35 11.45
C ILE A 146 -6.81 20.56 11.97
N SER A 147 -5.97 20.05 11.07
CA SER A 147 -4.78 19.30 11.43
C SER A 147 -3.80 20.13 12.25
N MET A 148 -3.54 21.36 11.82
CA MET A 148 -2.63 22.27 12.50
C MET A 148 -3.20 22.85 13.81
N ALA A 149 -4.53 22.94 13.93
CA ALA A 149 -5.19 23.32 15.18
C ALA A 149 -5.19 22.20 16.24
N ASN A 150 -4.92 20.95 15.84
CA ASN A 150 -4.94 19.79 16.75
C ASN A 150 -3.56 19.59 17.42
N ALA A 151 -3.15 20.57 18.24
CA ALA A 151 -1.94 20.47 19.04
C ALA A 151 -2.03 19.30 20.06
N PRO A 152 -0.89 18.68 20.46
CA PRO A 152 0.50 18.98 20.03
C PRO A 152 0.94 18.21 18.78
N ASN A 153 0.17 17.24 18.29
CA ASN A 153 0.69 16.25 17.35
C ASN A 153 0.68 16.70 15.90
N HIS A 154 -0.04 17.76 15.52
CA HIS A 154 -0.13 18.30 14.17
C HIS A 154 -0.16 17.24 13.04
N ALA A 155 -0.70 16.04 13.33
CA ALA A 155 -0.84 14.98 12.34
C ALA A 155 -2.00 15.28 11.39
N ALA A 156 -1.90 14.88 10.14
CA ALA A 156 -2.95 15.07 9.17
C ALA A 156 -4.26 14.43 9.63
N LEU A 157 -5.33 15.23 9.68
CA LEU A 157 -6.68 14.81 10.05
C LEU A 157 -7.57 14.69 8.82
N GLY A 158 -7.89 13.45 8.48
CA GLY A 158 -8.75 13.02 7.38
C GLY A 158 -9.00 11.52 7.50
N PHE A 159 -9.80 10.95 6.59
CA PHE A 159 -9.93 9.50 6.50
C PHE A 159 -8.59 8.88 6.11
N GLU A 160 -8.31 7.69 6.62
CA GLU A 160 -7.02 7.03 6.39
C GLU A 160 -7.21 5.64 5.81
N TYR A 161 -6.58 5.41 4.64
CA TYR A 161 -6.32 4.08 4.12
C TYR A 161 -5.07 3.54 4.81
N GLN A 162 -5.22 2.52 5.65
CA GLN A 162 -4.13 1.98 6.43
C GLN A 162 -3.16 1.14 5.59
N MET A 163 -1.87 1.32 5.83
CA MET A 163 -0.78 0.51 5.27
C MET A 163 0.03 -0.07 6.44
N LEU A 164 0.01 -1.38 6.60
CA LEU A 164 0.57 -2.06 7.77
C LEU A 164 1.22 -3.39 7.38
N ASP A 165 2.28 -3.76 8.08
CA ASP A 165 2.69 -5.16 8.15
C ASP A 165 1.75 -5.89 9.11
N ASP A 166 0.73 -6.54 8.57
CA ASP A 166 -0.27 -7.27 9.36
C ASP A 166 0.30 -8.48 10.12
N SER A 167 1.54 -8.86 9.85
CA SER A 167 2.16 -10.04 10.49
C SER A 167 2.96 -9.69 11.75
N LEU A 168 3.66 -8.56 11.75
CA LEU A 168 4.62 -8.22 12.81
C LEU A 168 4.25 -6.96 13.59
N HIS A 169 3.56 -5.98 12.98
CA HIS A 169 3.22 -4.74 13.67
C HIS A 169 2.16 -4.98 14.74
N GLU A 170 2.32 -4.39 15.92
CA GLU A 170 1.42 -4.64 17.07
C GLU A 170 -0.01 -4.14 16.87
N ASP A 171 -0.23 -3.12 16.04
CA ASP A 171 -1.56 -2.61 15.69
C ASP A 171 -2.44 -3.64 14.95
N ASN A 172 -1.86 -4.69 14.39
CA ASN A 172 -2.58 -5.77 13.71
C ASN A 172 -3.61 -6.48 14.61
N LYS A 173 -3.49 -6.33 15.93
CA LYS A 173 -4.40 -6.91 16.93
C LYS A 173 -5.80 -6.33 16.80
N VAL A 174 -5.92 -5.09 16.32
CA VAL A 174 -7.21 -4.41 16.09
C VAL A 174 -7.57 -4.57 14.60
N PRO A 175 -8.67 -5.26 14.26
CA PRO A 175 -9.02 -5.52 12.85
C PRO A 175 -9.14 -4.25 11.99
N SER A 176 -9.65 -3.15 12.52
CA SER A 176 -9.78 -1.85 11.84
C SER A 176 -8.45 -1.08 11.71
N HIS A 177 -7.34 -1.61 12.22
CA HIS A 177 -5.99 -1.06 12.04
C HIS A 177 -5.14 -1.83 11.02
N ARG A 178 -5.69 -2.88 10.41
CA ARG A 178 -4.96 -3.69 9.42
C ARG A 178 -4.90 -3.02 8.05
N ALA A 179 -3.92 -3.42 7.23
CA ALA A 179 -3.74 -2.90 5.88
C ALA A 179 -5.03 -2.94 5.05
N GLY A 180 -5.37 -1.84 4.39
CA GLY A 180 -6.59 -1.66 3.60
C GLY A 180 -7.81 -1.20 4.41
N ALA A 181 -7.74 -1.16 5.73
CA ALA A 181 -8.82 -0.65 6.59
C ALA A 181 -9.12 0.84 6.31
N LEU A 182 -10.36 1.26 6.58
CA LEU A 182 -10.65 2.63 6.95
C LEU A 182 -10.25 2.75 8.43
N TYR A 183 -9.06 3.29 8.68
CA TYR A 183 -8.38 3.20 9.97
C TYR A 183 -9.27 3.61 11.14
N ASP A 184 -9.26 2.76 12.18
CA ASP A 184 -10.03 2.89 13.43
C ASP A 184 -11.57 2.93 13.25
N LEU A 185 -12.06 2.71 12.02
CA LEU A 185 -13.49 2.72 11.70
C LEU A 185 -13.97 1.38 11.13
N ILE A 186 -13.44 0.94 9.99
CA ILE A 186 -13.92 -0.25 9.30
C ILE A 186 -12.76 -1.17 8.94
N ALA A 187 -12.83 -2.42 9.43
CA ALA A 187 -11.87 -3.46 9.08
C ALA A 187 -12.01 -3.89 7.61
N PRO A 188 -10.91 -4.28 6.94
CA PRO A 188 -10.99 -4.88 5.63
C PRO A 188 -11.72 -6.23 5.69
N ASN A 189 -12.51 -6.53 4.67
CA ASN A 189 -13.25 -7.78 4.58
C ASN A 189 -12.36 -9.01 4.34
N ALA A 190 -12.93 -10.21 4.41
CA ALA A 190 -12.21 -11.48 4.27
C ALA A 190 -11.62 -11.73 2.86
N SER A 191 -12.01 -10.94 1.86
CA SER A 191 -11.45 -11.02 0.50
C SER A 191 -10.09 -10.37 0.36
N LYS A 192 -9.62 -9.67 1.40
CA LYS A 192 -8.31 -9.01 1.43
C LYS A 192 -7.19 -9.98 1.05
N ARG A 193 -6.30 -9.53 0.15
CA ARG A 193 -5.08 -10.23 -0.25
C ARG A 193 -3.91 -9.26 -0.17
N LEU A 194 -3.18 -9.31 0.94
CA LEU A 194 -1.96 -8.53 1.15
C LEU A 194 -0.76 -9.33 0.65
N LYS A 195 0.14 -8.69 -0.08
CA LYS A 195 1.42 -9.29 -0.47
C LYS A 195 2.41 -9.25 0.68
N PRO A 196 3.41 -10.14 0.69
CA PRO A 196 4.46 -10.14 1.70
C PRO A 196 5.18 -8.80 1.85
N VAL A 197 5.70 -8.54 3.04
CA VAL A 197 6.57 -7.38 3.33
C VAL A 197 7.72 -7.31 2.32
N GLY A 198 8.01 -6.10 1.84
CA GLY A 198 9.02 -5.87 0.80
C GLY A 198 8.51 -6.03 -0.63
N GLU A 199 7.32 -6.57 -0.86
CA GLU A 199 6.67 -6.63 -2.17
C GLU A 199 5.75 -5.42 -2.41
N TRP A 200 5.57 -5.06 -3.69
CA TRP A 200 4.70 -3.97 -4.08
C TRP A 200 3.23 -4.37 -4.04
N ASN A 201 2.46 -3.71 -3.18
CA ASN A 201 1.00 -3.75 -3.16
C ASN A 201 0.45 -2.61 -4.01
N SER A 202 -0.67 -2.84 -4.69
CA SER A 202 -1.45 -1.79 -5.36
C SER A 202 -2.69 -1.46 -4.53
N SER A 203 -2.99 -0.18 -4.39
CA SER A 203 -4.16 0.29 -3.66
C SER A 203 -4.94 1.31 -4.46
N ARG A 204 -6.23 1.41 -4.16
CA ARG A 204 -7.14 2.36 -4.77
C ARG A 204 -8.15 2.86 -3.75
N ILE A 205 -8.41 4.16 -3.78
CA ILE A 205 -9.53 4.81 -3.10
C ILE A 205 -10.47 5.33 -4.17
N VAL A 206 -11.78 5.08 -4.00
CA VAL A 206 -12.85 5.79 -4.71
C VAL A 206 -13.61 6.58 -3.67
N PHE A 207 -13.75 7.89 -3.86
CA PHE A 207 -14.54 8.75 -2.99
C PHE A 207 -15.42 9.66 -3.82
N ARG A 208 -16.74 9.57 -3.62
CA ARG A 208 -17.72 10.35 -4.39
C ARG A 208 -18.91 10.71 -3.51
N GLY A 209 -19.11 12.00 -3.26
CA GLY A 209 -20.16 12.48 -2.35
C GLY A 209 -19.96 11.95 -0.94
N ASN A 210 -20.82 11.05 -0.51
CA ASN A 210 -20.75 10.37 0.79
C ASN A 210 -20.16 8.96 0.70
N HIS A 211 -20.05 8.42 -0.53
CA HIS A 211 -19.63 7.06 -0.77
C HIS A 211 -18.11 6.93 -0.82
N GLY A 212 -17.56 5.94 -0.12
CA GLY A 212 -16.13 5.63 -0.13
C GLY A 212 -15.83 4.14 -0.29
N GLU A 213 -14.78 3.83 -1.03
CA GLU A 213 -14.28 2.48 -1.21
C GLU A 213 -12.77 2.41 -1.03
N HIS A 214 -12.28 1.34 -0.40
CA HIS A 214 -10.87 0.96 -0.41
C HIS A 214 -10.69 -0.35 -1.16
N TRP A 215 -9.67 -0.39 -2.00
CA TRP A 215 -9.28 -1.55 -2.79
C TRP A 215 -7.82 -1.90 -2.52
N LEU A 216 -7.51 -3.17 -2.41
CA LEU A 216 -6.16 -3.71 -2.22
C LEU A 216 -5.91 -4.83 -3.21
N ASN A 217 -4.86 -4.72 -4.02
CA ASN A 217 -4.47 -5.71 -5.04
C ASN A 217 -5.65 -6.16 -5.93
N GLY A 218 -6.44 -5.17 -6.40
CA GLY A 218 -7.58 -5.40 -7.30
C GLY A 218 -8.87 -5.84 -6.63
N THR A 219 -8.88 -6.01 -5.31
CA THR A 219 -10.08 -6.45 -4.55
C THR A 219 -10.62 -5.31 -3.68
N LYS A 220 -11.95 -5.05 -3.73
CA LYS A 220 -12.61 -4.12 -2.80
C LYS A 220 -12.63 -4.72 -1.40
N VAL A 221 -12.00 -4.04 -0.45
CA VAL A 221 -11.82 -4.54 0.92
C VAL A 221 -12.64 -3.75 1.95
N VAL A 222 -12.98 -2.50 1.65
CA VAL A 222 -13.87 -1.64 2.46
C VAL A 222 -14.81 -0.91 1.53
N GLU A 223 -16.05 -0.70 2.00
CA GLU A 223 -17.06 0.15 1.39
C GLU A 223 -17.86 0.83 2.51
N PHE A 224 -18.15 2.12 2.37
CA PHE A 224 -18.87 2.86 3.38
C PHE A 224 -19.68 4.02 2.79
N GLU A 225 -20.66 4.48 3.58
CA GLU A 225 -21.50 5.64 3.25
C GLU A 225 -21.53 6.58 4.46
N LEU A 226 -21.07 7.82 4.28
CA LEU A 226 -21.09 8.85 5.32
C LEU A 226 -22.51 9.36 5.56
N GLY A 227 -22.80 9.80 6.80
CA GLY A 227 -24.11 10.29 7.18
C GLY A 227 -25.16 9.20 7.38
N THR A 228 -24.71 7.95 7.54
CA THR A 228 -25.57 6.84 7.96
C THR A 228 -25.47 6.62 9.47
N PRO A 229 -26.54 6.14 10.14
CA PRO A 229 -26.49 5.85 11.59
C PRO A 229 -25.39 4.86 11.96
N HIS A 230 -25.04 3.93 11.05
CA HIS A 230 -23.95 2.99 11.24
C HIS A 230 -22.59 3.72 11.30
N MET A 231 -22.31 4.58 10.30
CA MET A 231 -21.05 5.32 10.26
C MET A 231 -20.95 6.30 11.43
N ASP A 232 -22.05 6.96 11.81
CA ASP A 232 -22.07 7.87 12.96
C ASP A 232 -21.75 7.13 14.27
N SER A 233 -22.24 5.88 14.42
CA SER A 233 -21.89 5.03 15.56
C SER A 233 -20.41 4.64 15.58
N LEU A 234 -19.82 4.31 14.42
CA LEU A 234 -18.39 4.01 14.31
C LEU A 234 -17.53 5.23 14.67
N LEU A 235 -17.87 6.40 14.15
CA LEU A 235 -17.19 7.66 14.47
C LEU A 235 -17.25 7.97 15.97
N ALA A 236 -18.42 7.82 16.59
CA ALA A 236 -18.60 8.04 18.02
C ALA A 236 -17.82 7.07 18.92
N ALA A 237 -17.50 5.86 18.41
CA ALA A 237 -16.70 4.86 19.11
C ALA A 237 -15.19 5.00 18.85
N SER A 238 -14.78 5.73 17.81
CA SER A 238 -13.39 5.83 17.36
C SER A 238 -12.56 6.89 18.11
N LYS A 239 -11.26 6.91 17.84
CA LYS A 239 -10.35 7.98 18.30
C LYS A 239 -10.72 9.36 17.77
N TYR A 240 -11.51 9.42 16.68
CA TYR A 240 -11.91 10.67 16.02
C TYR A 240 -13.09 11.38 16.70
N LYS A 241 -13.75 10.76 17.69
CA LYS A 241 -14.93 11.29 18.36
C LYS A 241 -14.74 12.68 18.99
N SER A 242 -13.52 12.99 19.41
CA SER A 242 -13.18 14.28 20.02
C SER A 242 -12.70 15.33 19.01
N ILE A 243 -12.59 14.98 17.72
CA ILE A 243 -12.12 15.89 16.68
C ILE A 243 -13.32 16.58 16.03
N PRO A 244 -13.51 17.90 16.25
CA PRO A 244 -14.64 18.61 15.67
C PRO A 244 -14.61 18.53 14.13
N ASN A 245 -15.75 18.24 13.53
CA ASN A 245 -15.94 18.23 12.08
C ASN A 245 -15.09 17.22 11.32
N PHE A 246 -14.57 16.16 11.95
CA PHE A 246 -13.68 15.17 11.32
C PHE A 246 -14.28 14.58 10.03
N ALA A 247 -15.51 14.10 10.06
CA ALA A 247 -16.15 13.41 8.92
C ALA A 247 -17.05 14.30 8.07
N THR A 248 -17.02 15.62 8.25
CA THR A 248 -17.95 16.53 7.55
C THR A 248 -17.47 16.98 6.18
N ARG A 249 -16.17 16.92 5.94
CA ARG A 249 -15.56 17.39 4.69
C ARG A 249 -15.71 16.37 3.57
N ARG A 250 -16.01 16.88 2.37
CA ARG A 250 -16.09 16.11 1.11
C ARG A 250 -15.01 16.50 0.13
N ALA A 251 -14.13 17.41 0.54
CA ALA A 251 -12.94 17.82 -0.23
C ALA A 251 -11.79 18.07 0.73
N GLY A 252 -10.58 17.79 0.29
CA GLY A 252 -9.37 18.01 1.07
C GLY A 252 -8.13 17.51 0.35
N HIS A 253 -7.03 17.60 1.04
CA HIS A 253 -5.75 17.13 0.55
C HIS A 253 -5.63 15.62 0.62
N ILE A 254 -4.75 15.05 -0.23
CA ILE A 254 -4.22 13.69 -0.10
C ILE A 254 -2.88 13.80 0.61
N VAL A 255 -2.64 12.88 1.56
CA VAL A 255 -1.47 12.92 2.43
C VAL A 255 -0.85 11.54 2.52
N LEU A 256 0.48 11.48 2.38
CA LEU A 256 1.28 10.31 2.72
C LEU A 256 1.77 10.49 4.16
N GLN A 257 1.46 9.52 5.02
CA GLN A 257 1.73 9.62 6.45
C GLN A 257 3.21 9.44 6.76
N ASP A 258 3.77 10.37 7.53
CA ASP A 258 5.04 10.24 8.22
C ASP A 258 4.83 9.47 9.53
N HIS A 259 5.05 8.16 9.49
CA HIS A 259 5.14 7.30 10.67
C HIS A 259 6.62 6.92 10.90
N VAL A 260 6.95 6.33 12.02
CA VAL A 260 8.34 5.99 12.38
C VAL A 260 9.06 5.07 11.39
N ASP A 261 8.31 4.36 10.54
CA ASP A 261 8.79 3.27 9.72
C ASP A 261 9.09 3.67 8.27
N GLU A 262 9.89 2.83 7.60
CA GLU A 262 10.21 3.01 6.19
C GLU A 262 9.09 2.51 5.30
N VAL A 263 8.71 3.34 4.34
CA VAL A 263 7.73 3.00 3.31
C VAL A 263 8.09 3.64 1.97
N PHE A 264 7.72 2.98 0.89
CA PHE A 264 7.96 3.43 -0.48
C PHE A 264 6.63 3.57 -1.22
N PHE A 265 6.52 4.62 -2.03
CA PHE A 265 5.36 4.90 -2.87
C PHE A 265 5.79 5.14 -4.30
N ARG A 266 4.99 4.67 -5.26
CA ARG A 266 5.15 4.94 -6.70
C ARG A 266 3.81 4.86 -7.43
N ASN A 267 3.78 5.20 -8.70
CA ASN A 267 2.58 5.11 -9.55
C ASN A 267 1.37 5.82 -8.93
N ILE A 268 1.60 6.97 -8.27
CA ILE A 268 0.54 7.74 -7.62
C ILE A 268 -0.23 8.51 -8.69
N LYS A 269 -1.48 8.14 -8.91
CA LYS A 269 -2.35 8.69 -9.96
C LYS A 269 -3.71 9.06 -9.39
N VAL A 270 -4.28 10.14 -9.88
CA VAL A 270 -5.63 10.60 -9.49
C VAL A 270 -6.43 10.99 -10.70
N ARG A 271 -7.76 10.77 -10.65
CA ARG A 271 -8.72 11.39 -11.58
C ARG A 271 -9.92 11.92 -10.83
N ALA A 272 -10.55 12.95 -11.37
CA ALA A 272 -11.86 13.42 -10.92
C ALA A 272 -12.97 12.48 -11.38
N LEU A 273 -14.04 12.36 -10.58
CA LEU A 273 -15.22 11.53 -10.86
C LEU A 273 -16.46 12.38 -11.11
#